data_444a4eb07e4709601de1d004c9046994
#
_entry.id   444a4eb07e4709601de1d004c9046994
#
_cell.length_a   1.000
_cell.length_b   1.000
_cell.length_c   1.000
_cell.angle_alpha   90.00
_cell.angle_beta   90.00
_cell.angle_gamma   90.00
#
_symmetry.space_group_name_H-M   'P 1'
#
loop_
_entity.id
_entity.type
_entity.pdbx_description
1 polymer ?
#
loop_
_entity_poly.entity_id
_entity_poly.type
_entity_poly.pdbx_seq_one_letter_code
_entity_poly.pdbx_strand_id
1 'polypeptide(L)'
;MKNIFLTLILGVFSLNTFALDINGEPYEFTGSVSTITLTDDGGVINVVGETGQYGKVWLTYNLNLDNPATPNQGSFTGRAVAIDGDGNRNSATRQGVWERKGKMMHFKSLDDVSDGNQFLCITSVNLIDDSLEMKFYSVK
;
A
#
# COMPACT_ATOMS: atom_id res chain seq x y z
N MET A 1 -47.93 38.70 30.67
CA MET A 1 -47.33 38.13 29.47
C MET A 1 -45.93 37.60 29.85
N LYS A 2 -45.82 36.31 29.96
CA LYS A 2 -44.52 35.68 30.32
C LYS A 2 -43.84 35.26 29.03
N ASN A 3 -42.70 35.90 28.71
CA ASN A 3 -41.86 35.50 27.61
C ASN A 3 -41.00 34.29 28.04
N ILE A 4 -41.32 33.15 27.46
CA ILE A 4 -40.49 31.94 27.62
C ILE A 4 -39.36 32.01 26.60
N PHE A 5 -38.14 32.32 27.06
CA PHE A 5 -36.91 32.17 26.24
C PHE A 5 -36.57 30.68 26.16
N LEU A 6 -36.85 30.08 25.03
CA LEU A 6 -36.42 28.70 24.74
C LEU A 6 -34.97 28.75 24.26
N THR A 7 -34.01 28.48 25.15
CA THR A 7 -32.60 28.39 24.83
C THR A 7 -32.34 27.04 24.16
N LEU A 8 -32.21 27.04 22.86
CA LEU A 8 -31.81 25.87 22.08
C LEU A 8 -30.31 25.60 22.28
N ILE A 9 -29.96 24.63 23.14
CA ILE A 9 -28.60 24.17 23.30
C ILE A 9 -28.29 23.28 22.11
N LEU A 10 -27.58 23.82 21.10
CA LEU A 10 -26.95 23.03 20.06
C LEU A 10 -25.75 22.29 20.68
N GLY A 11 -25.97 21.03 21.03
CA GLY A 11 -24.89 20.12 21.38
C GLY A 11 -24.01 19.88 20.15
N VAL A 12 -22.84 20.49 20.12
CA VAL A 12 -21.81 20.16 19.13
C VAL A 12 -21.29 18.79 19.47
N PHE A 13 -21.85 17.75 18.86
CA PHE A 13 -21.21 16.42 18.83
C PHE A 13 -19.96 16.54 17.96
N SER A 14 -18.79 16.67 18.59
CA SER A 14 -17.53 16.44 17.92
C SER A 14 -17.46 14.96 17.53
N LEU A 15 -17.78 14.68 16.28
CA LEU A 15 -17.50 13.38 15.66
C LEU A 15 -15.98 13.24 15.61
N ASN A 16 -15.43 12.44 16.51
CA ASN A 16 -14.06 11.99 16.38
C ASN A 16 -13.99 11.09 15.14
N THR A 17 -13.66 11.68 14.00
CA THR A 17 -13.37 10.94 12.79
C THR A 17 -12.00 10.30 12.99
N PHE A 18 -11.96 8.99 13.17
CA PHE A 18 -10.72 8.23 13.09
C PHE A 18 -10.30 8.18 11.62
N ALA A 19 -9.59 9.21 11.18
CA ALA A 19 -8.95 9.21 9.88
C ALA A 19 -7.58 8.54 9.99
N LEU A 20 -7.17 7.82 8.95
CA LEU A 20 -5.80 7.34 8.83
C LEU A 20 -4.87 8.58 8.80
N ASP A 21 -4.01 8.70 9.79
CA ASP A 21 -3.07 9.80 9.88
C ASP A 21 -1.82 9.48 9.04
N ILE A 22 -1.66 10.20 7.94
CA ILE A 22 -0.53 10.08 7.03
C ILE A 22 0.39 11.27 7.29
N ASN A 23 1.61 10.98 7.76
CA ASN A 23 2.56 11.99 8.18
C ASN A 23 3.72 12.14 7.22
N GLY A 24 4.03 13.41 6.91
CA GLY A 24 5.23 13.81 6.19
C GLY A 24 5.21 13.53 4.70
N GLU A 25 6.36 13.79 4.08
CA GLU A 25 6.61 13.50 2.68
C GLU A 25 6.78 11.99 2.49
N PRO A 26 6.35 11.44 1.35
CA PRO A 26 6.54 10.03 1.07
C PRO A 26 8.00 9.69 0.85
N TYR A 27 8.35 8.47 1.24
CA TYR A 27 9.54 7.82 0.73
C TYR A 27 9.26 7.27 -0.67
N GLU A 28 10.29 7.15 -1.49
CA GLU A 28 10.19 6.63 -2.84
C GLU A 28 10.98 5.34 -2.99
N PHE A 29 10.43 4.43 -3.78
CA PHE A 29 11.08 3.20 -4.20
C PHE A 29 10.87 3.02 -5.70
N THR A 30 11.95 2.73 -6.39
CA THR A 30 11.92 2.31 -7.79
C THR A 30 12.50 0.92 -7.92
N GLY A 31 11.90 0.11 -8.77
CA GLY A 31 12.32 -1.26 -8.96
C GLY A 31 11.94 -1.79 -10.33
N SER A 32 12.30 -3.03 -10.55
CA SER A 32 11.92 -3.77 -11.74
C SER A 32 11.32 -5.12 -11.39
N VAL A 33 10.38 -5.57 -12.21
CA VAL A 33 9.83 -6.91 -12.13
C VAL A 33 10.92 -7.91 -12.46
N SER A 34 11.25 -8.79 -11.53
CA SER A 34 12.24 -9.84 -11.71
C SER A 34 11.62 -11.13 -12.26
N THR A 35 10.41 -11.44 -11.82
CA THR A 35 9.59 -12.55 -12.35
C THR A 35 8.12 -12.23 -12.23
N ILE A 36 7.34 -12.75 -13.16
CA ILE A 36 5.88 -12.63 -13.15
C ILE A 36 5.25 -13.94 -13.62
N THR A 37 4.25 -14.40 -12.89
CA THR A 37 3.38 -15.49 -13.30
C THR A 37 1.95 -15.03 -13.13
N LEU A 38 1.23 -14.85 -14.24
CA LEU A 38 -0.19 -14.50 -14.23
C LEU A 38 -1.01 -15.76 -14.53
N THR A 39 -2.08 -15.94 -13.79
CA THR A 39 -3.03 -17.05 -13.93
C THR A 39 -4.44 -16.49 -14.08
N ASP A 40 -5.42 -17.35 -14.37
CA ASP A 40 -6.82 -16.95 -14.47
C ASP A 40 -7.39 -16.48 -13.12
N ASP A 41 -6.79 -16.93 -12.00
CA ASP A 41 -7.23 -16.64 -10.63
C ASP A 41 -6.41 -15.53 -9.94
N GLY A 42 -5.38 -14.97 -10.60
CA GLY A 42 -4.48 -13.98 -10.01
C GLY A 42 -3.04 -14.09 -10.50
N GLY A 43 -2.14 -14.48 -9.63
CA GLY A 43 -0.73 -14.69 -9.98
C GLY A 43 0.25 -14.20 -8.93
N VAL A 44 1.53 -14.18 -9.31
CA VAL A 44 2.62 -13.71 -8.46
C VAL A 44 3.51 -12.76 -9.26
N ILE A 45 3.82 -11.60 -8.68
CA ILE A 45 4.79 -10.66 -9.22
C ILE A 45 5.91 -10.51 -8.19
N ASN A 46 7.14 -10.72 -8.60
CA ASN A 46 8.32 -10.45 -7.80
C ASN A 46 9.08 -9.26 -8.36
N VAL A 47 9.53 -8.40 -7.47
CA VAL A 47 10.18 -7.13 -7.80
C VAL A 47 11.47 -7.00 -7.00
N VAL A 48 12.48 -6.40 -7.59
CA VAL A 48 13.71 -6.02 -6.93
C VAL A 48 14.01 -4.55 -7.19
N GLY A 49 14.53 -3.86 -6.19
CA GLY A 49 14.89 -2.45 -6.30
C GLY A 49 15.67 -1.98 -5.08
N GLU A 50 15.77 -0.67 -4.94
CA GLU A 50 16.50 -0.04 -3.83
C GLU A 50 15.71 1.14 -3.26
N THR A 51 15.87 1.35 -1.96
CA THR A 51 15.42 2.56 -1.26
C THR A 51 16.53 3.09 -0.39
N GLY A 52 16.62 4.41 -0.25
CA GLY A 52 17.62 5.03 0.62
C GLY A 52 17.45 4.65 2.10
N GLN A 53 16.25 4.28 2.52
CA GLN A 53 15.96 3.94 3.92
C GLN A 53 16.34 2.50 4.29
N TYR A 54 16.15 1.53 3.38
CA TYR A 54 16.25 0.11 3.70
C TYR A 54 17.29 -0.64 2.86
N GLY A 55 17.91 -0.01 1.87
CA GLY A 55 18.86 -0.63 0.98
C GLY A 55 18.22 -1.42 -0.15
N LYS A 56 18.74 -2.60 -0.46
CA LYS A 56 18.20 -3.47 -1.51
C LYS A 56 16.97 -4.20 -1.01
N VAL A 57 15.90 -4.15 -1.81
CA VAL A 57 14.58 -4.67 -1.43
C VAL A 57 14.08 -5.66 -2.47
N TRP A 58 13.52 -6.76 -1.99
CA TRP A 58 12.75 -7.72 -2.77
C TRP A 58 11.30 -7.69 -2.31
N LEU A 59 10.38 -7.51 -3.26
CA LEU A 59 8.93 -7.47 -3.00
C LEU A 59 8.25 -8.64 -3.69
N THR A 60 7.25 -9.20 -3.02
CA THR A 60 6.35 -10.20 -3.60
C THR A 60 4.91 -9.69 -3.51
N TYR A 61 4.17 -9.82 -4.61
CA TYR A 61 2.74 -9.59 -4.71
C TYR A 61 2.06 -10.89 -5.09
N ASN A 62 1.29 -11.47 -4.17
CA ASN A 62 0.45 -12.65 -4.42
C ASN A 62 -0.97 -12.14 -4.73
N LEU A 63 -1.35 -12.18 -5.98
CA LEU A 63 -2.61 -11.63 -6.48
C LEU A 63 -3.74 -12.64 -6.34
N ASN A 64 -4.90 -12.16 -5.89
CA ASN A 64 -6.14 -12.92 -5.90
C ASN A 64 -7.19 -12.20 -6.74
N LEU A 65 -7.91 -12.96 -7.56
CA LEU A 65 -9.12 -12.51 -8.22
C LEU A 65 -10.31 -12.88 -7.34
N ASP A 66 -10.75 -11.94 -6.50
CA ASP A 66 -11.78 -12.23 -5.47
C ASP A 66 -13.19 -12.31 -6.05
N ASN A 67 -13.45 -11.55 -7.12
CA ASN A 67 -14.76 -11.50 -7.74
C ASN A 67 -14.65 -11.67 -9.25
N PRO A 68 -15.15 -12.78 -9.81
CA PRO A 68 -15.09 -13.02 -11.25
C PRO A 68 -15.80 -11.99 -12.12
N ALA A 69 -16.75 -11.21 -11.56
CA ALA A 69 -17.43 -10.12 -12.27
C ALA A 69 -16.53 -8.90 -12.48
N THR A 70 -15.41 -8.81 -11.77
CA THR A 70 -14.42 -7.72 -11.89
C THR A 70 -13.02 -8.28 -12.15
N PRO A 71 -12.74 -8.80 -13.37
CA PRO A 71 -11.54 -9.59 -13.66
C PRO A 71 -10.23 -8.78 -13.68
N ASN A 72 -10.31 -7.45 -13.59
CA ASN A 72 -9.15 -6.57 -13.60
C ASN A 72 -8.83 -5.96 -12.23
N GLN A 73 -9.32 -6.54 -11.15
CA GLN A 73 -9.04 -6.08 -9.79
C GLN A 73 -9.19 -7.21 -8.77
N GLY A 74 -8.62 -7.03 -7.60
CA GLY A 74 -8.73 -7.97 -6.50
C GLY A 74 -7.91 -7.56 -5.30
N SER A 75 -7.72 -8.50 -4.39
CA SER A 75 -6.83 -8.34 -3.24
C SER A 75 -5.44 -8.91 -3.52
N PHE A 76 -4.48 -8.53 -2.70
CA PHE A 76 -3.18 -9.19 -2.67
C PHE A 76 -2.63 -9.26 -1.25
N THR A 77 -1.78 -10.24 -1.04
CA THR A 77 -0.87 -10.32 0.10
C THR A 77 0.56 -10.39 -0.42
N GLY A 78 1.51 -10.06 0.42
CA GLY A 78 2.90 -10.14 -0.01
C GLY A 78 3.88 -9.98 1.13
N ARG A 79 5.13 -10.00 0.75
CA ARG A 79 6.27 -9.79 1.65
C ARG A 79 7.22 -8.79 1.02
N ALA A 80 7.88 -8.03 1.89
CA ALA A 80 9.11 -7.34 1.54
C ALA A 80 10.25 -7.89 2.39
N VAL A 81 11.42 -8.00 1.80
CA VAL A 81 12.68 -8.25 2.51
C VAL A 81 13.67 -7.21 2.03
N ALA A 82 14.34 -6.58 2.96
CA ALA A 82 15.37 -5.59 2.67
C ALA A 82 16.68 -5.96 3.37
N ILE A 83 17.79 -5.69 2.70
CA ILE A 83 19.14 -5.84 3.26
C ILE A 83 19.91 -4.55 2.96
N ASP A 84 20.36 -3.87 4.00
CA ASP A 84 21.14 -2.65 3.87
C ASP A 84 22.61 -2.92 3.58
N GLY A 85 23.39 -1.85 3.39
CA GLY A 85 24.84 -1.95 3.09
C GLY A 85 25.68 -2.58 4.20
N ASP A 86 25.18 -2.64 5.43
CA ASP A 86 25.84 -3.26 6.58
C ASP A 86 25.39 -4.72 6.80
N GLY A 87 24.46 -5.21 5.97
CA GLY A 87 23.91 -6.56 6.04
C GLY A 87 22.77 -6.73 7.03
N ASN A 88 22.21 -5.64 7.58
CA ASN A 88 21.03 -5.71 8.45
C ASN A 88 19.78 -6.02 7.62
N ARG A 89 18.98 -6.93 8.12
CA ARG A 89 17.77 -7.41 7.45
C ARG A 89 16.51 -6.84 8.10
N ASN A 90 15.67 -6.21 7.29
CA ASN A 90 14.30 -5.90 7.63
C ASN A 90 13.33 -6.72 6.79
N SER A 91 12.11 -6.90 7.27
CA SER A 91 11.04 -7.55 6.52
C SER A 91 9.72 -6.86 6.81
N ALA A 92 8.78 -6.98 5.86
CA ALA A 92 7.43 -6.48 6.05
C ALA A 92 6.40 -7.49 5.58
N THR A 93 5.25 -7.52 6.26
CA THR A 93 4.02 -8.11 5.73
C THR A 93 3.28 -7.04 4.95
N ARG A 94 2.65 -7.43 3.86
CA ARG A 94 1.97 -6.55 2.93
C ARG A 94 0.58 -7.08 2.62
N GLN A 95 -0.43 -6.22 2.62
CA GLN A 95 -1.79 -6.59 2.24
C GLN A 95 -2.53 -5.39 1.68
N GLY A 96 -3.35 -5.63 0.68
CA GLY A 96 -4.09 -4.57 0.04
C GLY A 96 -4.89 -5.03 -1.17
N VAL A 97 -5.07 -4.10 -2.10
CA VAL A 97 -5.85 -4.30 -3.31
C VAL A 97 -5.06 -3.92 -4.54
N TRP A 98 -5.42 -4.51 -5.67
CA TRP A 98 -4.85 -4.19 -6.97
C TRP A 98 -5.94 -3.95 -8.01
N GLU A 99 -5.59 -3.17 -9.02
CA GLU A 99 -6.38 -3.01 -10.24
C GLU A 99 -5.45 -2.95 -11.45
N ARG A 100 -5.92 -3.44 -12.58
CA ARG A 100 -5.22 -3.32 -13.87
C ARG A 100 -6.00 -2.44 -14.83
N LYS A 101 -5.29 -1.49 -15.42
CA LYS A 101 -5.79 -0.62 -16.49
C LYS A 101 -4.82 -0.68 -17.66
N GLY A 102 -5.20 -1.46 -18.69
CA GLY A 102 -4.31 -1.70 -19.82
C GLY A 102 -3.01 -2.38 -19.39
N LYS A 103 -1.88 -1.75 -19.68
CA LYS A 103 -0.54 -2.22 -19.31
C LYS A 103 -0.10 -1.87 -17.88
N MET A 104 -0.89 -1.06 -17.17
CA MET A 104 -0.56 -0.62 -15.83
C MET A 104 -1.30 -1.43 -14.78
N MET A 105 -0.59 -1.85 -13.74
CA MET A 105 -1.18 -2.33 -12.50
C MET A 105 -0.93 -1.33 -11.38
N HIS A 106 -1.96 -1.08 -10.60
CA HIS A 106 -1.93 -0.18 -9.45
C HIS A 106 -2.24 -0.96 -8.19
N PHE A 107 -1.45 -0.72 -7.15
CA PHE A 107 -1.59 -1.37 -5.85
C PHE A 107 -1.72 -0.33 -4.75
N LYS A 108 -2.53 -0.64 -3.75
CA LYS A 108 -2.61 0.09 -2.49
C LYS A 108 -2.49 -0.91 -1.38
N SER A 109 -1.53 -0.72 -0.48
CA SER A 109 -1.31 -1.65 0.63
C SER A 109 -1.00 -0.95 1.93
N LEU A 110 -1.21 -1.69 3.01
CA LEU A 110 -0.69 -1.39 4.32
C LEU A 110 0.43 -2.40 4.61
N ASP A 111 1.60 -1.86 4.89
CA ASP A 111 2.81 -2.64 5.14
C ASP A 111 3.21 -2.49 6.61
N ASP A 112 3.49 -3.61 7.29
CA ASP A 112 3.94 -3.66 8.68
C ASP A 112 5.38 -4.17 8.71
N VAL A 113 6.31 -3.31 9.12
CA VAL A 113 7.75 -3.54 9.02
C VAL A 113 8.33 -4.01 10.35
N SER A 114 9.31 -4.90 10.28
CA SER A 114 9.96 -5.50 11.46
C SER A 114 10.70 -4.52 12.37
N ASP A 115 10.97 -3.30 11.91
CA ASP A 115 11.55 -2.21 12.70
C ASP A 115 10.50 -1.40 13.50
N GLY A 116 9.21 -1.76 13.38
CA GLY A 116 8.09 -1.10 14.05
C GLY A 116 7.43 0.01 13.22
N ASN A 117 7.94 0.32 12.03
CA ASN A 117 7.29 1.25 11.12
C ASN A 117 6.11 0.60 10.40
N GLN A 118 5.09 1.42 10.11
CA GLN A 118 3.95 1.03 9.29
C GLN A 118 3.75 2.05 8.18
N PHE A 119 3.42 1.57 6.99
CA PHE A 119 3.30 2.42 5.80
C PHE A 119 2.02 2.15 5.02
N LEU A 120 1.46 3.22 4.45
CA LEU A 120 0.55 3.16 3.32
C LEU A 120 1.38 3.23 2.04
N CYS A 121 1.30 2.21 1.20
CA CYS A 121 2.04 2.13 -0.05
C CYS A 121 1.12 2.31 -1.25
N ILE A 122 1.52 3.17 -2.18
CA ILE A 122 0.86 3.40 -3.47
C ILE A 122 1.85 3.02 -4.55
N THR A 123 1.54 1.99 -5.32
CA THR A 123 2.47 1.37 -6.28
C THR A 123 1.87 1.35 -7.68
N SER A 124 2.69 1.59 -8.68
CA SER A 124 2.37 1.41 -10.09
C SER A 124 3.41 0.51 -10.75
N VAL A 125 2.95 -0.48 -11.49
CA VAL A 125 3.78 -1.40 -12.28
C VAL A 125 3.39 -1.29 -13.72
N ASN A 126 4.37 -1.07 -14.61
CA ASN A 126 4.18 -1.17 -16.05
C ASN A 126 4.58 -2.59 -16.49
N LEU A 127 3.60 -3.35 -16.98
CA LEU A 127 3.78 -4.76 -17.34
C LEU A 127 4.56 -4.97 -18.65
N ILE A 128 4.80 -3.90 -19.42
CA ILE A 128 5.48 -4.01 -20.71
C ILE A 128 6.98 -3.72 -20.59
N ASP A 129 7.37 -2.77 -19.75
CA ASP A 129 8.77 -2.41 -19.54
C ASP A 129 9.33 -2.89 -18.19
N ASP A 130 8.52 -3.66 -17.42
CA ASP A 130 8.89 -4.23 -16.13
C ASP A 130 9.29 -3.21 -15.07
N SER A 131 8.89 -1.95 -15.21
CA SER A 131 9.19 -0.90 -14.25
C SER A 131 8.18 -0.84 -13.11
N LEU A 132 8.65 -0.50 -11.91
CA LEU A 132 7.83 -0.26 -10.74
C LEU A 132 8.23 1.05 -10.06
N GLU A 133 7.22 1.83 -9.70
CA GLU A 133 7.35 3.02 -8.86
C GLU A 133 6.41 2.88 -7.66
N MET A 134 6.91 3.18 -6.47
CA MET A 134 6.14 3.15 -5.24
C MET A 134 6.43 4.38 -4.39
N LYS A 135 5.37 4.98 -3.85
CA LYS A 135 5.44 5.94 -2.76
C LYS A 135 4.90 5.30 -1.51
N PHE A 136 5.62 5.42 -0.41
CA PHE A 136 5.18 4.89 0.86
C PHE A 136 5.22 5.97 1.95
N TYR A 137 4.11 6.06 2.68
CA TYR A 137 3.80 7.11 3.65
C TYR A 137 3.75 6.50 5.04
N SER A 138 4.42 7.12 6.02
CA SER A 138 4.27 6.72 7.42
C SER A 138 2.83 6.88 7.89
N VAL A 139 2.32 5.87 8.58
CA VAL A 139 0.99 5.88 9.21
C VAL A 139 1.13 5.68 10.72
N LYS A 140 0.20 6.27 11.47
CA LYS A 140 0.10 6.13 12.92
C LYS A 140 -1.29 5.67 13.33
#